data_4a545cd661fc043eee66cd6043dda369
#
_entry.id   4a545cd661fc043eee66cd6043dda369
#
_cell.length_a   1.000
_cell.length_b   1.000
_cell.length_c   1.000
_cell.angle_alpha   90.00
_cell.angle_beta   90.00
_cell.angle_gamma   90.00
#
_symmetry.space_group_name_H-M   'P 1'
#
loop_
_entity.id
_entity.type
_entity.pdbx_description
1 polymer ?
#
loop_
_entity_poly.entity_id
_entity_poly.type
_entity_poly.pdbx_seq_one_letter_code
_entity_poly.pdbx_strand_id
1 'polypeptide(L)'
;MEIFRVSHLPVVVGKEYYGVVSDKDIFDAENFDEKIEKYISPILLQPHVHLNQHIFEVAGVALGCGVSLVPVLAFDHSYLGSITRTDLAFKLTELFSSNEPGGIIVLELTEINYSLSQIAQIIEGNDARILSLYIHKPSPSSKELDVTIKVNVADLSGIIQTFTRYDYLVKGTYMDQSQIKTLIDDRYDQFMRYINI
;
A
#
# COMPACT_ATOMS: atom_id res chain seq x y z
N MET A 1 8.53 -18.46 15.93
CA MET A 1 8.71 -17.02 15.62
C MET A 1 9.83 -16.80 14.64
N GLU A 2 11.03 -17.31 14.84
CA GLU A 2 12.18 -17.11 13.94
C GLU A 2 11.92 -17.55 12.49
N ILE A 3 11.38 -18.74 12.27
CA ILE A 3 11.10 -19.31 10.94
C ILE A 3 10.22 -18.37 10.08
N PHE A 4 9.22 -17.75 10.70
CA PHE A 4 8.28 -16.84 10.03
C PHE A 4 8.65 -15.36 10.19
N ARG A 5 9.76 -15.05 10.87
CA ARG A 5 10.20 -13.68 11.19
C ARG A 5 9.10 -12.81 11.79
N VAL A 6 8.36 -13.38 12.73
CA VAL A 6 7.29 -12.70 13.45
C VAL A 6 7.59 -12.68 14.94
N SER A 7 7.16 -11.63 15.64
CA SER A 7 7.29 -11.47 17.08
C SER A 7 6.02 -11.86 17.84
N HIS A 8 4.98 -12.29 17.14
CA HIS A 8 3.72 -12.73 17.73
C HIS A 8 3.30 -14.05 17.10
N LEU A 9 2.62 -14.91 17.87
CA LEU A 9 1.98 -16.13 17.38
C LEU A 9 0.54 -16.22 17.88
N PRO A 10 -0.40 -16.74 17.05
CA PRO A 10 -1.76 -16.99 17.51
C PRO A 10 -1.78 -18.20 18.44
N VAL A 11 -2.58 -18.11 19.50
CA VAL A 11 -2.86 -19.21 20.40
C VAL A 11 -4.19 -19.82 20.02
N VAL A 12 -4.15 -21.10 19.65
CA VAL A 12 -5.30 -21.83 19.10
C VAL A 12 -5.40 -23.19 19.78
N VAL A 13 -6.59 -23.58 20.23
CA VAL A 13 -6.87 -24.92 20.75
C VAL A 13 -7.91 -25.56 19.84
N GLY A 14 -7.50 -26.61 19.11
CA GLY A 14 -8.33 -27.17 18.06
C GLY A 14 -8.53 -26.17 16.91
N LYS A 15 -9.71 -25.54 16.84
CA LYS A 15 -10.02 -24.45 15.89
C LYS A 15 -10.40 -23.14 16.60
N GLU A 16 -10.42 -23.13 17.93
CA GLU A 16 -10.83 -21.99 18.70
C GLU A 16 -9.64 -21.05 18.94
N TYR A 17 -9.83 -19.77 18.62
CA TYR A 17 -8.82 -18.73 18.78
C TYR A 17 -8.93 -18.07 20.16
N TYR A 18 -7.82 -18.00 20.89
CA TYR A 18 -7.76 -17.45 22.24
C TYR A 18 -7.05 -16.09 22.32
N GLY A 19 -6.18 -15.77 21.37
CA GLY A 19 -5.42 -14.53 21.34
C GLY A 19 -4.07 -14.66 20.66
N VAL A 20 -3.22 -13.67 20.84
CA VAL A 20 -1.82 -13.70 20.38
C VAL A 20 -0.88 -13.60 21.57
N VAL A 21 0.23 -14.31 21.49
CA VAL A 21 1.35 -14.22 22.43
C VAL A 21 2.55 -13.60 21.74
N SER A 22 3.23 -12.66 22.38
CA SER A 22 4.46 -12.06 21.87
C SER A 22 5.70 -12.83 22.33
N ASP A 23 6.81 -12.64 21.64
CA ASP A 23 8.13 -13.09 22.06
C ASP A 23 8.49 -12.51 23.45
N LYS A 24 8.14 -11.23 23.68
CA LYS A 24 8.36 -10.57 24.96
C LYS A 24 7.60 -11.26 26.10
N ASP A 25 6.32 -11.62 25.90
CA ASP A 25 5.53 -12.33 26.89
C ASP A 25 6.17 -13.68 27.26
N ILE A 26 6.79 -14.35 26.27
CA ILE A 26 7.48 -15.61 26.47
C ILE A 26 8.80 -15.40 27.23
N PHE A 27 9.58 -14.36 26.88
CA PHE A 27 10.85 -14.06 27.57
C PHE A 27 10.66 -13.59 28.99
N ASP A 28 9.58 -12.87 29.28
CA ASP A 28 9.24 -12.37 30.62
C ASP A 28 8.60 -13.47 31.51
N ALA A 29 8.37 -14.67 30.96
CA ALA A 29 7.81 -15.79 31.69
C ALA A 29 8.78 -16.28 32.75
N GLU A 30 8.40 -16.22 34.04
CA GLU A 30 9.21 -16.70 35.14
C GLU A 30 9.37 -18.24 35.16
N ASN A 31 8.45 -18.97 34.56
CA ASN A 31 8.43 -20.42 34.53
C ASN A 31 7.94 -20.95 33.17
N PHE A 32 8.82 -21.58 32.42
CA PHE A 32 8.52 -22.16 31.09
C PHE A 32 7.61 -23.41 31.15
N ASP A 33 7.39 -23.99 32.31
CA ASP A 33 6.49 -25.12 32.51
C ASP A 33 5.02 -24.67 32.74
N GLU A 34 4.77 -23.36 32.86
CA GLU A 34 3.42 -22.84 33.00
C GLU A 34 2.65 -22.89 31.67
N LYS A 35 1.34 -23.12 31.79
CA LYS A 35 0.47 -23.12 30.62
C LYS A 35 0.41 -21.74 30.00
N ILE A 36 0.45 -21.70 28.68
CA ILE A 36 0.39 -20.48 27.85
C ILE A 36 -0.86 -19.63 28.14
N GLU A 37 -1.94 -20.25 28.59
CA GLU A 37 -3.19 -19.60 28.99
C GLU A 37 -2.98 -18.49 30.05
N LYS A 38 -1.94 -18.59 30.86
CA LYS A 38 -1.61 -17.59 31.91
C LYS A 38 -1.05 -16.29 31.27
N TYR A 39 -0.43 -16.41 30.13
CA TYR A 39 0.20 -15.29 29.38
C TYR A 39 -0.76 -14.67 28.37
N ILE A 40 -1.88 -15.33 28.08
CA ILE A 40 -2.99 -14.74 27.33
C ILE A 40 -3.77 -13.89 28.33
N SER A 41 -3.46 -12.60 28.38
CA SER A 41 -4.20 -11.69 29.26
C SER A 41 -5.66 -11.63 28.81
N PRO A 42 -6.64 -11.85 29.71
CA PRO A 42 -8.05 -11.66 29.38
C PRO A 42 -8.41 -10.19 29.04
N ILE A 43 -7.46 -9.27 29.22
CA ILE A 43 -7.59 -7.84 28.96
C ILE A 43 -6.99 -7.49 27.59
N LEU A 44 -6.18 -8.37 26.97
CA LEU A 44 -5.65 -8.13 25.63
C LEU A 44 -6.78 -8.17 24.61
N LEU A 45 -6.94 -7.07 23.87
CA LEU A 45 -7.67 -7.05 22.63
C LEU A 45 -7.21 -8.25 21.82
N GLN A 46 -8.12 -9.17 21.50
CA GLN A 46 -7.82 -10.31 20.64
C GLN A 46 -7.78 -9.80 19.19
N PRO A 47 -6.60 -9.39 18.68
CA PRO A 47 -6.50 -8.82 17.35
C PRO A 47 -6.87 -9.91 16.33
N HIS A 48 -7.92 -9.69 15.57
CA HIS A 48 -8.35 -10.58 14.50
C HIS A 48 -9.13 -9.83 13.45
N VAL A 49 -9.27 -10.45 12.31
CA VAL A 49 -10.16 -10.05 11.23
C VAL A 49 -10.97 -11.26 10.77
N HIS A 50 -12.08 -11.00 10.09
CA HIS A 50 -12.88 -12.03 9.43
C HIS A 50 -12.48 -12.19 7.97
N LEU A 51 -12.74 -13.35 7.39
CA LEU A 51 -12.31 -13.73 6.05
C LEU A 51 -12.74 -12.73 4.94
N ASN A 52 -13.86 -12.03 5.13
CA ASN A 52 -14.44 -11.10 4.14
C ASN A 52 -14.02 -9.63 4.34
N GLN A 53 -13.15 -9.34 5.31
CA GLN A 53 -12.71 -7.98 5.54
C GLN A 53 -11.66 -7.52 4.51
N HIS A 54 -11.73 -6.24 4.16
CA HIS A 54 -10.79 -5.67 3.20
C HIS A 54 -9.40 -5.55 3.79
N ILE A 55 -8.37 -5.64 2.94
CA ILE A 55 -6.95 -5.57 3.36
C ILE A 55 -6.61 -4.30 4.17
N PHE A 56 -7.31 -3.19 3.94
CA PHE A 56 -7.12 -1.96 4.73
C PHE A 56 -7.55 -2.12 6.19
N GLU A 57 -8.58 -2.93 6.46
CA GLU A 57 -9.00 -3.24 7.82
C GLU A 57 -7.96 -4.13 8.51
N VAL A 58 -7.39 -5.10 7.77
CA VAL A 58 -6.28 -5.92 8.26
C VAL A 58 -5.09 -5.05 8.65
N ALA A 59 -4.74 -4.07 7.79
CA ALA A 59 -3.68 -3.11 8.07
C ALA A 59 -4.00 -2.26 9.32
N GLY A 60 -5.24 -1.82 9.47
CA GLY A 60 -5.70 -1.07 10.63
C GLY A 60 -5.54 -1.86 11.94
N VAL A 61 -5.91 -3.14 11.95
CA VAL A 61 -5.73 -4.03 13.11
C VAL A 61 -4.25 -4.26 13.40
N ALA A 62 -3.43 -4.55 12.38
CA ALA A 62 -1.99 -4.77 12.55
C ALA A 62 -1.28 -3.57 13.18
N LEU A 63 -1.64 -2.35 12.74
CA LEU A 63 -1.06 -1.10 13.24
C LEU A 63 -1.64 -0.73 14.61
N GLY A 64 -2.97 -0.77 14.76
CA GLY A 64 -3.65 -0.36 15.99
C GLY A 64 -3.30 -1.24 17.20
N CYS A 65 -3.13 -2.54 17.01
CA CYS A 65 -2.74 -3.48 18.05
C CYS A 65 -1.22 -3.70 18.14
N GLY A 66 -0.42 -3.17 17.23
CA GLY A 66 1.04 -3.32 17.24
C GLY A 66 1.54 -4.74 16.97
N VAL A 67 0.68 -5.65 16.44
CA VAL A 67 1.01 -7.06 16.23
C VAL A 67 1.78 -7.31 14.94
N SER A 68 2.65 -8.30 14.90
CA SER A 68 3.44 -8.68 13.73
C SER A 68 2.68 -9.57 12.73
N LEU A 69 1.54 -10.12 13.16
CA LEU A 69 0.59 -10.85 12.34
C LEU A 69 -0.84 -10.62 12.84
N VAL A 70 -1.81 -10.79 11.97
CA VAL A 70 -3.24 -10.66 12.27
C VAL A 70 -3.91 -12.01 12.01
N PRO A 71 -4.50 -12.63 13.05
CA PRO A 71 -5.30 -13.83 12.89
C PRO A 71 -6.55 -13.58 12.06
N VAL A 72 -6.91 -14.56 11.23
CA VAL A 72 -8.11 -14.56 10.39
C VAL A 72 -9.08 -15.61 10.93
N LEU A 73 -10.30 -15.19 11.20
CA LEU A 73 -11.36 -16.05 11.72
C LEU A 73 -12.49 -16.20 10.69
N ALA A 74 -13.12 -17.37 10.71
CA ALA A 74 -14.40 -17.57 10.04
C ALA A 74 -15.54 -16.89 10.82
N PHE A 75 -16.76 -16.89 10.26
CA PHE A 75 -17.93 -16.29 10.92
C PHE A 75 -18.35 -17.02 12.19
N ASP A 76 -18.01 -18.29 12.30
CA ASP A 76 -18.22 -19.12 13.50
C ASP A 76 -17.08 -18.97 14.53
N HIS A 77 -16.22 -17.96 14.36
CA HIS A 77 -15.03 -17.69 15.14
C HIS A 77 -13.95 -18.79 15.10
N SER A 78 -14.05 -19.76 14.20
CA SER A 78 -12.98 -20.74 14.01
C SER A 78 -11.76 -20.07 13.35
N TYR A 79 -10.57 -20.43 13.83
CA TYR A 79 -9.30 -19.95 13.29
C TYR A 79 -9.03 -20.54 11.91
N LEU A 80 -8.75 -19.70 10.93
CA LEU A 80 -8.44 -20.07 9.55
C LEU A 80 -6.96 -19.96 9.20
N GLY A 81 -6.27 -19.00 9.81
CA GLY A 81 -4.87 -18.70 9.50
C GLY A 81 -4.47 -17.33 10.01
N SER A 82 -3.30 -16.86 9.60
CA SER A 82 -2.83 -15.51 9.94
C SER A 82 -2.18 -14.83 8.74
N ILE A 83 -2.31 -13.52 8.67
CA ILE A 83 -1.65 -12.65 7.70
C ILE A 83 -0.49 -11.96 8.40
N THR A 84 0.74 -12.13 7.92
CA THR A 84 1.90 -11.43 8.49
C THR A 84 1.98 -9.99 7.96
N ARG A 85 2.74 -9.12 8.67
CA ARG A 85 3.03 -7.76 8.16
C ARG A 85 3.73 -7.79 6.81
N THR A 86 4.54 -8.80 6.56
CA THR A 86 5.24 -8.98 5.29
C THR A 86 4.26 -9.29 4.17
N ASP A 87 3.34 -10.25 4.37
CA ASP A 87 2.29 -10.59 3.40
C ASP A 87 1.39 -9.38 3.13
N LEU A 88 1.04 -8.64 4.19
CA LEU A 88 0.25 -7.41 4.11
C LEU A 88 0.95 -6.35 3.26
N ALA A 89 2.26 -6.14 3.48
CA ALA A 89 3.05 -5.19 2.69
C ALA A 89 3.09 -5.58 1.21
N PHE A 90 3.34 -6.84 0.89
CA PHE A 90 3.30 -7.32 -0.49
C PHE A 90 1.94 -7.10 -1.13
N LYS A 91 0.87 -7.43 -0.42
CA LYS A 91 -0.49 -7.25 -0.95
C LYS A 91 -0.86 -5.80 -1.17
N LEU A 92 -0.41 -4.89 -0.30
CA LEU A 92 -0.60 -3.45 -0.49
C LEU A 92 0.17 -2.94 -1.72
N THR A 93 1.40 -3.42 -1.97
CA THR A 93 2.16 -3.02 -3.17
C THR A 93 1.47 -3.47 -4.47
N GLU A 94 0.80 -4.63 -4.48
CA GLU A 94 -0.01 -5.07 -5.61
C GLU A 94 -1.18 -4.11 -5.88
N LEU A 95 -1.89 -3.67 -4.83
CA LEU A 95 -3.00 -2.72 -4.97
C LEU A 95 -2.59 -1.36 -5.56
N PHE A 96 -1.36 -0.93 -5.33
CA PHE A 96 -0.84 0.30 -5.89
C PHE A 96 -0.20 0.13 -7.27
N SER A 97 -0.34 -1.04 -7.90
CA SER A 97 0.26 -1.36 -9.20
C SER A 97 1.77 -1.07 -9.25
N SER A 98 2.48 -1.28 -8.13
CA SER A 98 3.90 -0.94 -7.99
C SER A 98 4.77 -1.69 -9.00
N ASN A 99 4.37 -2.89 -9.41
CA ASN A 99 5.09 -3.75 -10.34
C ASN A 99 4.76 -3.45 -11.82
N GLU A 100 3.77 -2.59 -12.07
CA GLU A 100 3.41 -2.22 -13.43
C GLU A 100 4.33 -1.12 -13.96
N PRO A 101 4.80 -1.22 -15.23
CA PRO A 101 5.59 -0.16 -15.84
C PRO A 101 4.77 1.12 -15.99
N GLY A 102 5.44 2.27 -15.91
CA GLY A 102 4.79 3.57 -16.07
C GLY A 102 5.34 4.64 -15.13
N GLY A 103 4.74 5.83 -15.17
CA GLY A 103 5.17 6.96 -14.38
C GLY A 103 4.26 7.23 -13.18
N ILE A 104 4.76 8.05 -12.25
CA ILE A 104 4.02 8.54 -11.09
C ILE A 104 4.00 10.06 -11.14
N ILE A 105 2.84 10.66 -10.92
CA ILE A 105 2.64 12.10 -10.83
C ILE A 105 2.09 12.40 -9.44
N VAL A 106 2.65 13.40 -8.78
CA VAL A 106 2.13 13.92 -7.51
C VAL A 106 1.64 15.33 -7.74
N LEU A 107 0.34 15.55 -7.53
CA LEU A 107 -0.29 16.86 -7.59
C LEU A 107 -0.49 17.39 -6.18
N GLU A 108 -0.22 18.69 -5.98
CA GLU A 108 -0.60 19.39 -4.78
C GLU A 108 -1.87 20.20 -5.04
N LEU A 109 -2.92 19.89 -4.28
CA LEU A 109 -4.24 20.45 -4.46
C LEU A 109 -4.82 20.93 -3.12
N THR A 110 -5.88 21.71 -3.20
CA THR A 110 -6.75 21.96 -2.05
C THR A 110 -8.01 21.10 -2.16
N GLU A 111 -8.71 20.86 -1.06
CA GLU A 111 -9.98 20.13 -1.07
C GLU A 111 -11.01 20.73 -2.04
N ILE A 112 -10.97 22.08 -2.23
CA ILE A 112 -11.88 22.77 -3.12
C ILE A 112 -11.54 22.52 -4.59
N ASN A 113 -10.24 22.42 -4.91
CA ASN A 113 -9.77 22.26 -6.29
C ASN A 113 -9.60 20.79 -6.68
N TYR A 114 -9.86 19.86 -5.76
CA TYR A 114 -9.80 18.44 -6.08
C TYR A 114 -11.00 18.01 -6.93
N SER A 115 -10.73 17.56 -8.15
CA SER A 115 -11.72 16.99 -9.06
C SER A 115 -11.16 15.74 -9.73
N LEU A 116 -11.58 14.57 -9.26
CA LEU A 116 -11.15 13.28 -9.83
C LEU A 116 -11.54 13.16 -11.32
N SER A 117 -12.73 13.65 -11.69
CA SER A 117 -13.19 13.61 -13.09
C SER A 117 -12.30 14.44 -14.02
N GLN A 118 -11.85 15.61 -13.57
CA GLN A 118 -10.94 16.46 -14.37
C GLN A 118 -9.54 15.83 -14.45
N ILE A 119 -9.03 15.28 -13.37
CA ILE A 119 -7.76 14.54 -13.35
C ILE A 119 -7.82 13.38 -14.34
N ALA A 120 -8.88 12.58 -14.32
CA ALA A 120 -9.07 11.45 -15.23
C ALA A 120 -9.14 11.92 -16.69
N GLN A 121 -9.91 12.97 -17.00
CA GLN A 121 -9.99 13.53 -18.35
C GLN A 121 -8.64 14.01 -18.90
N ILE A 122 -7.81 14.62 -18.04
CA ILE A 122 -6.48 15.07 -18.45
C ILE A 122 -5.60 13.86 -18.78
N ILE A 123 -5.62 12.81 -17.98
CA ILE A 123 -4.79 11.63 -18.18
C ILE A 123 -5.27 10.85 -19.41
N GLU A 124 -6.56 10.56 -19.50
CA GLU A 124 -7.15 9.82 -20.62
C GLU A 124 -7.06 10.60 -21.95
N GLY A 125 -7.19 11.93 -21.90
CA GLY A 125 -7.00 12.81 -23.04
C GLY A 125 -5.55 12.87 -23.57
N ASN A 126 -4.59 12.32 -22.84
CA ASN A 126 -3.20 12.10 -23.25
C ASN A 126 -2.89 10.62 -23.55
N ASP A 127 -3.90 9.81 -23.91
CA ASP A 127 -3.78 8.39 -24.24
C ASP A 127 -3.17 7.53 -23.14
N ALA A 128 -3.29 7.97 -21.88
CA ALA A 128 -2.81 7.26 -20.70
C ALA A 128 -3.98 6.72 -19.85
N ARG A 129 -3.69 5.76 -18.99
CA ARG A 129 -4.65 5.18 -18.04
C ARG A 129 -4.13 5.31 -16.61
N ILE A 130 -5.04 5.59 -15.69
CA ILE A 130 -4.75 5.55 -14.25
C ILE A 130 -4.70 4.09 -13.81
N LEU A 131 -3.56 3.66 -13.26
CA LEU A 131 -3.37 2.34 -12.66
C LEU A 131 -3.75 2.35 -11.19
N SER A 132 -3.35 3.39 -10.47
CA SER A 132 -3.75 3.63 -9.09
C SER A 132 -3.76 5.12 -8.77
N LEU A 133 -4.58 5.51 -7.82
CA LEU A 133 -4.65 6.88 -7.31
C LEU A 133 -4.91 6.83 -5.81
N TYR A 134 -4.17 7.61 -5.04
CA TYR A 134 -4.45 7.81 -3.62
C TYR A 134 -4.22 9.24 -3.21
N ILE A 135 -4.89 9.63 -2.14
CA ILE A 135 -4.85 10.97 -1.58
C ILE A 135 -4.20 10.91 -0.22
N HIS A 136 -3.23 11.77 0.00
CA HIS A 136 -2.58 11.94 1.29
C HIS A 136 -2.75 13.37 1.79
N LYS A 137 -3.10 13.53 3.08
CA LYS A 137 -3.06 14.82 3.77
C LYS A 137 -1.76 14.92 4.54
N PRO A 138 -0.91 15.94 4.29
CA PRO A 138 0.35 16.12 5.03
C PRO A 138 0.16 16.23 6.55
N SER A 139 -0.98 16.79 6.97
CA SER A 139 -1.43 16.79 8.37
C SER A 139 -2.96 16.78 8.45
N PRO A 140 -3.58 16.31 9.55
CA PRO A 140 -5.04 16.29 9.70
C PRO A 140 -5.70 17.67 9.58
N SER A 141 -4.96 18.75 9.89
CA SER A 141 -5.42 20.13 9.79
C SER A 141 -5.09 20.81 8.45
N SER A 142 -4.34 20.14 7.57
CA SER A 142 -3.97 20.69 6.26
C SER A 142 -5.22 20.83 5.37
N LYS A 143 -5.29 21.95 4.67
CA LYS A 143 -6.23 22.13 3.54
C LYS A 143 -5.64 21.63 2.22
N GLU A 144 -4.37 21.29 2.22
CA GLU A 144 -3.64 20.76 1.07
C GLU A 144 -3.75 19.24 1.04
N LEU A 145 -3.82 18.72 -0.16
CA LEU A 145 -3.89 17.30 -0.50
C LEU A 145 -2.76 16.99 -1.46
N ASP A 146 -2.01 15.95 -1.18
CA ASP A 146 -1.13 15.33 -2.17
C ASP A 146 -1.91 14.21 -2.88
N VAL A 147 -2.15 14.37 -4.17
CA VAL A 147 -2.80 13.35 -5.01
C VAL A 147 -1.71 12.65 -5.81
N THR A 148 -1.42 11.41 -5.45
CA THR A 148 -0.44 10.58 -6.12
C THR A 148 -1.14 9.68 -7.12
N ILE A 149 -0.69 9.71 -8.38
CA ILE A 149 -1.30 9.03 -9.50
C ILE A 149 -0.25 8.19 -10.21
N LYS A 150 -0.47 6.89 -10.30
CA LYS A 150 0.31 5.98 -11.14
C LYS A 150 -0.40 5.85 -12.49
N VAL A 151 0.36 6.03 -13.56
CA VAL A 151 -0.14 5.89 -14.95
C VAL A 151 0.64 4.82 -15.71
N ASN A 152 0.04 4.26 -16.75
CA ASN A 152 0.59 3.18 -17.56
C ASN A 152 1.60 3.65 -18.64
N VAL A 153 1.97 4.93 -18.65
CA VAL A 153 2.92 5.49 -19.62
C VAL A 153 4.16 6.02 -18.92
N ALA A 154 5.32 5.89 -19.55
CA ALA A 154 6.58 6.39 -19.01
C ALA A 154 6.83 7.87 -19.39
N ASP A 155 6.41 8.31 -20.61
CA ASP A 155 6.51 9.71 -21.02
C ASP A 155 5.35 10.52 -20.43
N LEU A 156 5.64 11.29 -19.41
CA LEU A 156 4.67 12.13 -18.71
C LEU A 156 4.57 13.55 -19.27
N SER A 157 5.36 13.90 -20.28
CA SER A 157 5.52 15.29 -20.75
C SER A 157 4.19 15.92 -21.17
N GLY A 158 3.36 15.23 -21.96
CA GLY A 158 2.06 15.72 -22.42
C GLY A 158 1.07 15.89 -21.25
N ILE A 159 1.06 14.94 -20.33
CA ILE A 159 0.20 14.95 -19.14
C ILE A 159 0.56 16.15 -18.26
N ILE A 160 1.86 16.35 -17.99
CA ILE A 160 2.36 17.46 -17.15
C ILE A 160 2.00 18.81 -17.79
N GLN A 161 2.22 18.98 -19.10
CA GLN A 161 1.84 20.20 -19.82
C GLN A 161 0.34 20.47 -19.71
N THR A 162 -0.46 19.43 -19.81
CA THR A 162 -1.92 19.56 -19.69
C THR A 162 -2.32 19.93 -18.26
N PHE A 163 -1.76 19.29 -17.23
CA PHE A 163 -2.00 19.66 -15.83
C PHE A 163 -1.65 21.13 -15.58
N THR A 164 -0.48 21.57 -16.04
CA THR A 164 -0.05 22.98 -15.92
C THR A 164 -1.01 23.94 -16.60
N ARG A 165 -1.52 23.60 -17.78
CA ARG A 165 -2.51 24.43 -18.52
C ARG A 165 -3.85 24.54 -17.79
N TYR A 166 -4.20 23.55 -16.96
CA TYR A 166 -5.40 23.54 -16.13
C TYR A 166 -5.12 24.05 -14.71
N ASP A 167 -4.01 24.77 -14.50
CA ASP A 167 -3.59 25.36 -13.21
C ASP A 167 -3.40 24.34 -12.09
N TYR A 168 -3.08 23.08 -12.41
CA TYR A 168 -2.67 22.10 -11.42
C TYR A 168 -1.19 22.25 -11.07
N LEU A 169 -0.89 22.28 -9.78
CA LEU A 169 0.49 22.27 -9.29
C LEU A 169 1.03 20.85 -9.26
N VAL A 170 2.00 20.56 -10.14
CA VAL A 170 2.72 19.28 -10.15
C VAL A 170 3.88 19.37 -9.15
N LYS A 171 3.73 18.71 -8.01
CA LYS A 171 4.72 18.69 -6.92
C LYS A 171 5.91 17.79 -7.24
N GLY A 172 5.68 16.70 -7.97
CA GLY A 172 6.74 15.76 -8.33
C GLY A 172 6.31 14.76 -9.40
N THR A 173 7.31 14.23 -10.10
CA THR A 173 7.15 13.17 -11.09
C THR A 173 8.25 12.15 -10.93
N TYR A 174 7.88 10.87 -11.08
CA TYR A 174 8.82 9.76 -10.94
C TYR A 174 8.63 8.83 -12.15
N MET A 175 9.71 8.57 -12.84
CA MET A 175 9.74 7.70 -14.02
C MET A 175 10.84 6.66 -13.82
N ASP A 176 10.65 5.48 -14.39
CA ASP A 176 11.70 4.47 -14.40
C ASP A 176 12.84 4.94 -15.31
N GLN A 177 14.03 5.10 -14.76
CA GLN A 177 15.21 5.57 -15.48
C GLN A 177 15.58 4.66 -16.66
N SER A 178 15.31 3.36 -16.57
CA SER A 178 15.54 2.41 -17.66
C SER A 178 14.63 2.72 -18.88
N GLN A 179 13.40 3.08 -18.61
CA GLN A 179 12.43 3.45 -19.66
C GLN A 179 12.72 4.83 -20.26
N ILE A 180 13.21 5.77 -19.46
CA ILE A 180 13.65 7.09 -19.97
C ILE A 180 14.78 6.92 -20.97
N LYS A 181 15.78 6.08 -20.66
CA LYS A 181 16.90 5.83 -21.56
C LYS A 181 16.43 5.23 -22.88
N THR A 182 15.55 4.22 -22.84
CA THR A 182 14.97 3.62 -24.05
C THR A 182 14.19 4.64 -24.88
N LEU A 183 13.39 5.49 -24.24
CA LEU A 183 12.63 6.56 -24.93
C LEU A 183 13.55 7.59 -25.60
N ILE A 184 14.66 7.95 -24.96
CA ILE A 184 15.65 8.88 -25.53
C ILE A 184 16.34 8.23 -26.73
N ASP A 185 16.75 6.97 -26.60
CA ASP A 185 17.41 6.21 -27.66
C ASP A 185 16.47 6.03 -28.88
N ASP A 186 15.19 5.68 -28.64
CA ASP A 186 14.17 5.56 -29.71
C ASP A 186 13.90 6.89 -30.42
N ARG A 187 13.80 8.00 -29.68
CA ARG A 187 13.62 9.34 -30.28
C ARG A 187 14.85 9.78 -31.05
N TYR A 188 16.05 9.46 -30.55
CA TYR A 188 17.29 9.74 -31.24
C TYR A 188 17.37 8.95 -32.56
N ASP A 189 17.04 7.68 -32.56
CA ASP A 189 17.02 6.83 -33.75
C ASP A 189 15.97 7.29 -34.78
N GLN A 190 14.77 7.71 -34.34
CA GLN A 190 13.77 8.31 -35.20
C GLN A 190 14.26 9.61 -35.83
N PHE A 191 14.90 10.48 -35.07
CA PHE A 191 15.47 11.73 -35.55
C PHE A 191 16.59 11.50 -36.55
N MET A 192 17.50 10.53 -36.26
CA MET A 192 18.58 10.16 -37.17
C MET A 192 18.07 9.56 -38.50
N ARG A 193 17.00 8.79 -38.46
CA ARG A 193 16.32 8.30 -39.70
C ARG A 193 15.73 9.45 -40.52
N TYR A 194 15.23 10.50 -39.88
CA TYR A 194 14.65 11.66 -40.56
C TYR A 194 15.71 12.54 -41.20
N ILE A 195 16.92 12.63 -40.62
CA ILE A 195 18.01 13.45 -41.20
C ILE A 195 18.79 12.70 -42.29
N ASN A 196 18.85 11.37 -42.24
CA ASN A 196 19.60 10.55 -43.20
C ASN A 196 18.79 10.13 -44.43
N ILE A 197 17.67 10.80 -44.70
CA ILE A 197 16.98 10.78 -46.00
C ILE A 197 17.50 11.94 -46.83
#